data_f34db8d6525ae22358a98bc2d3e9fa8a
#
_entry.id   f34db8d6525ae22358a98bc2d3e9fa8a
#
_cell.length_a   1.000
_cell.length_b   1.000
_cell.length_c   1.000
_cell.angle_alpha   90.00
_cell.angle_beta   90.00
_cell.angle_gamma   90.00
#
_symmetry.space_group_name_H-M   'P 1'
#
loop_
_entity.id
_entity.type
_entity.pdbx_description
1 polymer ?
#
loop_
_entity_poly.entity_id
_entity_poly.type
_entity_poly.pdbx_seq_one_letter_code
_entity_poly.pdbx_strand_id
1 'polypeptide(L)'
;MLNHKVIITPNEVILDGKTLDHNEQGGALLTELYRTYVGDYPKFFKMDTLSKLGFVASELLLQAEGEPRFEPREDRAVVFFNRSASLQADTAYQATIQEPENFFPSPAAFVYTLPNIVTGEIAIRNKYYGETSFIVLPENDPEIMAQQLQLAFLDTMTQSILGGWLDCTDENHFEAHLFLIDKQQFDTIESSLL
;
A
#
# COMPACT_ATOMS: atom_id res chain seq x y z
N MET A 1 0.37 -5.51 20.53
CA MET A 1 0.75 -6.42 19.43
C MET A 1 0.03 -5.91 18.19
N LEU A 2 0.65 -5.88 17.02
CA LEU A 2 -0.05 -5.53 15.78
C LEU A 2 -1.21 -6.49 15.57
N ASN A 3 -2.37 -6.01 15.10
CA ASN A 3 -3.52 -6.87 14.86
C ASN A 3 -3.24 -7.85 13.73
N HIS A 4 -2.74 -7.33 12.60
CA HIS A 4 -2.34 -8.12 11.43
C HIS A 4 -1.12 -7.49 10.78
N LYS A 5 -0.27 -8.32 10.18
CA LYS A 5 0.90 -7.89 9.41
C LYS A 5 1.06 -8.71 8.14
N VAL A 6 1.36 -8.04 7.04
CA VAL A 6 1.72 -8.68 5.78
C VAL A 6 3.09 -8.19 5.30
N ILE A 7 3.88 -9.13 4.77
CA ILE A 7 5.12 -8.84 4.06
C ILE A 7 4.98 -9.41 2.66
N ILE A 8 5.23 -8.61 1.65
CA ILE A 8 5.27 -9.03 0.25
C ILE A 8 6.58 -8.53 -0.36
N THR A 9 7.35 -9.45 -0.91
CA THR A 9 8.52 -9.18 -1.73
C THR A 9 8.33 -9.84 -3.11
N PRO A 10 9.22 -9.65 -4.08
CA PRO A 10 9.09 -10.33 -5.38
C PRO A 10 9.03 -11.86 -5.32
N ASN A 11 9.48 -12.47 -4.22
CA ASN A 11 9.65 -13.92 -4.09
C ASN A 11 8.94 -14.53 -2.87
N GLU A 12 8.28 -13.72 -2.05
CA GLU A 12 7.72 -14.22 -0.80
C GLU A 12 6.51 -13.40 -0.37
N VAL A 13 5.53 -14.10 0.21
CA VAL A 13 4.33 -13.48 0.83
C VAL A 13 4.14 -14.08 2.21
N ILE A 14 4.17 -13.26 3.24
CA ILE A 14 3.96 -13.66 4.63
C ILE A 14 2.78 -12.88 5.19
N LEU A 15 1.75 -13.58 5.66
CA LEU A 15 0.61 -12.99 6.36
C LEU A 15 0.55 -13.55 7.77
N ASP A 16 0.63 -12.69 8.78
CA ASP A 16 0.61 -13.05 10.21
C ASP A 16 1.64 -14.15 10.57
N GLY A 17 2.84 -14.06 9.97
CA GLY A 17 3.94 -15.00 10.19
C GLY A 17 3.78 -16.32 9.45
N LYS A 18 2.77 -16.49 8.59
CA LYS A 18 2.59 -17.66 7.75
C LYS A 18 2.92 -17.33 6.29
N THR A 19 3.81 -18.08 5.69
CA THR A 19 4.08 -17.98 4.25
C THR A 19 2.88 -18.47 3.47
N LEU A 20 2.45 -17.68 2.47
CA LEU A 20 1.41 -18.06 1.53
C LEU A 20 2.07 -18.69 0.29
N ASP A 21 1.53 -19.84 -0.14
CA ASP A 21 1.99 -20.53 -1.34
C ASP A 21 1.66 -19.72 -2.59
N HIS A 22 2.62 -19.63 -3.50
CA HIS A 22 2.47 -18.97 -4.80
C HIS A 22 3.36 -19.63 -5.85
N ASN A 23 3.04 -19.43 -7.12
CA ASN A 23 3.79 -20.01 -8.26
C ASN A 23 4.58 -18.95 -9.03
N GLU A 24 4.12 -17.71 -9.00
CA GLU A 24 4.69 -16.59 -9.74
C GLU A 24 5.65 -15.77 -8.88
N GLN A 25 6.46 -14.92 -9.53
CA GLN A 25 7.41 -14.03 -8.91
C GLN A 25 7.30 -12.62 -9.52
N GLY A 26 7.90 -11.63 -8.86
CA GLY A 26 7.92 -10.24 -9.33
C GLY A 26 6.51 -9.68 -9.54
N GLY A 27 6.30 -8.85 -10.56
CA GLY A 27 5.00 -8.26 -10.88
C GLY A 27 3.91 -9.28 -11.20
N ALA A 28 4.26 -10.48 -11.68
CA ALA A 28 3.30 -11.55 -11.94
C ALA A 28 2.70 -12.11 -10.64
N LEU A 29 3.49 -12.16 -9.55
CA LEU A 29 3.04 -12.55 -8.22
C LEU A 29 1.87 -11.66 -7.75
N LEU A 30 1.94 -10.36 -7.94
CA LEU A 30 0.86 -9.44 -7.55
C LEU A 30 -0.45 -9.75 -8.28
N THR A 31 -0.35 -10.18 -9.54
CA THR A 31 -1.51 -10.60 -10.35
C THR A 31 -2.07 -11.94 -9.88
N GLU A 32 -1.20 -12.88 -9.51
CA GLU A 32 -1.61 -14.16 -8.92
C GLU A 32 -2.35 -13.95 -7.60
N LEU A 33 -1.79 -13.16 -6.69
CA LEU A 33 -2.41 -12.81 -5.41
C LEU A 33 -3.78 -12.13 -5.62
N TYR A 34 -3.85 -11.17 -6.55
CA TYR A 34 -5.13 -10.54 -6.87
C TYR A 34 -6.18 -11.57 -7.34
N ARG A 35 -5.81 -12.46 -8.25
CA ARG A 35 -6.75 -13.48 -8.78
C ARG A 35 -7.19 -14.48 -7.74
N THR A 36 -6.29 -14.84 -6.82
CA THR A 36 -6.54 -15.84 -5.79
C THR A 36 -7.40 -15.29 -4.66
N TYR A 37 -7.12 -14.07 -4.20
CA TYR A 37 -7.69 -13.53 -2.95
C TYR A 37 -8.70 -12.40 -3.16
N VAL A 38 -8.73 -11.73 -4.33
CA VAL A 38 -9.58 -10.56 -4.56
C VAL A 38 -10.59 -10.78 -5.69
N GLY A 39 -10.16 -10.75 -6.94
CA GLY A 39 -10.91 -11.15 -8.14
C GLY A 39 -11.99 -10.19 -8.64
N ASP A 40 -12.47 -9.24 -7.82
CA ASP A 40 -13.67 -8.43 -8.08
C ASP A 40 -13.41 -6.92 -8.27
N TYR A 41 -12.15 -6.52 -8.57
CA TYR A 41 -11.78 -5.13 -8.81
C TYR A 41 -11.00 -4.95 -10.13
N PRO A 42 -11.65 -4.93 -11.29
CA PRO A 42 -10.98 -4.91 -12.60
C PRO A 42 -10.04 -3.72 -12.84
N LYS A 43 -10.21 -2.61 -12.10
CA LYS A 43 -9.31 -1.46 -12.13
C LYS A 43 -7.87 -1.82 -11.74
N PHE A 44 -7.68 -2.88 -10.95
CA PHE A 44 -6.37 -3.43 -10.59
C PHE A 44 -5.43 -3.57 -11.79
N PHE A 45 -5.92 -4.06 -12.92
CA PHE A 45 -5.10 -4.27 -14.12
C PHE A 45 -4.59 -2.99 -14.78
N LYS A 46 -5.12 -1.82 -14.39
CA LYS A 46 -4.67 -0.51 -14.86
C LYS A 46 -3.70 0.18 -13.92
N MET A 47 -3.52 -0.36 -12.71
CA MET A 47 -2.62 0.19 -11.68
C MET A 47 -1.16 -0.03 -12.07
N ASP A 48 -0.30 0.89 -11.63
CA ASP A 48 1.15 0.68 -11.60
C ASP A 48 1.56 -0.36 -10.57
N THR A 49 2.83 -0.74 -10.53
CA THR A 49 3.31 -1.80 -9.65
C THR A 49 3.20 -1.43 -8.17
N LEU A 50 3.51 -0.19 -7.79
CA LEU A 50 3.37 0.31 -6.42
C LEU A 50 1.91 0.22 -5.94
N SER A 51 0.98 0.68 -6.77
CA SER A 51 -0.46 0.63 -6.45
C SER A 51 -1.00 -0.80 -6.39
N LYS A 52 -0.57 -1.69 -7.28
CA LYS A 52 -0.91 -3.12 -7.22
C LYS A 52 -0.43 -3.76 -5.93
N LEU A 53 0.82 -3.48 -5.55
CA LEU A 53 1.44 -4.01 -4.34
C LEU A 53 0.66 -3.57 -3.08
N GLY A 54 0.47 -2.27 -2.91
CA GLY A 54 -0.26 -1.73 -1.76
C GLY A 54 -1.71 -2.19 -1.71
N PHE A 55 -2.37 -2.27 -2.87
CA PHE A 55 -3.74 -2.75 -2.98
C PHE A 55 -3.87 -4.21 -2.52
N VAL A 56 -3.06 -5.12 -3.07
CA VAL A 56 -3.12 -6.56 -2.71
C VAL A 56 -2.73 -6.79 -1.26
N ALA A 57 -1.67 -6.13 -0.77
CA ALA A 57 -1.25 -6.23 0.61
C ALA A 57 -2.35 -5.79 1.59
N SER A 58 -3.03 -4.68 1.27
CA SER A 58 -4.17 -4.18 2.04
C SER A 58 -5.36 -5.14 2.01
N GLU A 59 -5.68 -5.71 0.86
CA GLU A 59 -6.77 -6.68 0.72
C GLU A 59 -6.52 -7.93 1.59
N LEU A 60 -5.30 -8.46 1.62
CA LEU A 60 -4.92 -9.60 2.47
C LEU A 60 -5.08 -9.28 3.96
N LEU A 61 -4.63 -8.09 4.39
CA LEU A 61 -4.78 -7.64 5.78
C LEU A 61 -6.23 -7.49 6.20
N LEU A 62 -7.04 -6.83 5.36
CA LEU A 62 -8.46 -6.57 5.64
C LEU A 62 -9.30 -7.85 5.61
N GLN A 63 -8.90 -8.86 4.85
CA GLN A 63 -9.52 -10.18 4.90
C GLN A 63 -9.15 -10.93 6.18
N ALA A 64 -7.88 -10.84 6.62
CA ALA A 64 -7.42 -11.44 7.87
C ALA A 64 -8.09 -10.80 9.09
N GLU A 65 -8.34 -9.49 9.08
CA GLU A 65 -9.07 -8.77 10.12
C GLU A 65 -10.49 -9.31 10.30
N GLY A 66 -11.16 -9.68 9.21
CA GLY A 66 -12.49 -10.27 9.23
C GLY A 66 -13.62 -9.32 9.64
N GLU A 67 -13.38 -8.01 9.70
CA GLU A 67 -14.41 -7.01 9.94
C GLU A 67 -15.31 -6.81 8.71
N PRO A 68 -16.55 -6.28 8.88
CA PRO A 68 -17.41 -5.90 7.77
C PRO A 68 -16.70 -4.92 6.83
N ARG A 69 -16.75 -5.20 5.53
CA ARG A 69 -16.07 -4.42 4.49
C ARG A 69 -17.07 -3.70 3.60
N PHE A 70 -16.56 -2.68 2.90
CA PHE A 70 -17.32 -1.88 1.91
C PHE A 70 -18.46 -1.05 2.52
N GLU A 71 -18.43 -0.82 3.84
CA GLU A 71 -19.27 0.10 4.55
C GLU A 71 -18.55 1.45 4.78
N PRO A 72 -19.27 2.59 4.77
CA PRO A 72 -18.66 3.89 5.08
C PRO A 72 -17.96 3.88 6.44
N ARG A 73 -16.67 4.28 6.45
CA ARG A 73 -15.85 4.29 7.66
C ARG A 73 -14.99 5.54 7.71
N GLU A 74 -15.12 6.35 8.78
CA GLU A 74 -14.38 7.60 9.00
C GLU A 74 -13.24 7.45 9.99
N ASP A 75 -13.19 6.35 10.74
CA ASP A 75 -12.29 6.11 11.85
C ASP A 75 -11.02 5.33 11.48
N ARG A 76 -10.85 4.98 10.20
CA ARG A 76 -9.65 4.31 9.68
C ARG A 76 -8.82 5.25 8.81
N ALA A 77 -7.57 5.48 9.21
CA ALA A 77 -6.60 6.14 8.38
C ALA A 77 -5.82 5.12 7.50
N VAL A 78 -5.30 5.60 6.35
CA VAL A 78 -4.36 4.86 5.49
C VAL A 78 -3.08 5.67 5.40
N VAL A 79 -1.97 5.16 5.98
CA VAL A 79 -0.70 5.89 6.10
C VAL A 79 0.44 5.03 5.58
N PHE A 80 0.98 5.35 4.41
CA PHE A 80 2.09 4.62 3.82
C PHE A 80 3.36 5.45 3.77
N PHE A 81 4.48 4.74 3.80
CA PHE A 81 5.82 5.29 3.74
C PHE A 81 6.60 4.60 2.64
N ASN A 82 7.47 5.34 1.95
CA ASN A 82 8.45 4.76 1.04
C ASN A 82 9.66 5.66 0.86
N ARG A 83 10.61 5.21 0.03
CA ARG A 83 11.78 6.00 -0.37
C ARG A 83 11.68 6.51 -1.80
N SER A 84 11.09 5.73 -2.68
CA SER A 84 11.16 5.94 -4.13
C SER A 84 10.03 6.83 -4.67
N ALA A 85 9.11 7.32 -3.83
CA ALA A 85 7.89 8.00 -4.28
C ALA A 85 7.18 7.20 -5.38
N SER A 86 6.92 7.79 -6.54
CA SER A 86 6.32 7.18 -7.73
C SER A 86 7.35 6.92 -8.85
N LEU A 87 8.64 6.76 -8.53
CA LEU A 87 9.74 6.73 -9.51
C LEU A 87 9.51 5.75 -10.67
N GLN A 88 8.95 4.58 -10.42
CA GLN A 88 8.65 3.59 -11.45
C GLN A 88 7.57 4.11 -12.43
N ALA A 89 6.50 4.68 -11.90
CA ALA A 89 5.41 5.25 -12.70
C ALA A 89 5.87 6.51 -13.45
N ASP A 90 6.70 7.35 -12.82
CA ASP A 90 7.29 8.55 -13.44
C ASP A 90 8.15 8.17 -14.65
N THR A 91 9.00 7.15 -14.50
CA THR A 91 9.86 6.63 -15.55
C THR A 91 9.02 6.08 -16.72
N ALA A 92 7.99 5.31 -16.41
CA ALA A 92 7.07 4.77 -17.41
C ALA A 92 6.30 5.87 -18.14
N TYR A 93 5.83 6.90 -17.42
CA TYR A 93 5.15 8.04 -18.01
C TYR A 93 6.11 8.88 -18.88
N GLN A 94 7.32 9.16 -18.38
CA GLN A 94 8.34 9.90 -19.13
C GLN A 94 8.63 9.24 -20.49
N ALA A 95 8.67 7.92 -20.55
CA ALA A 95 8.88 7.19 -21.81
C ALA A 95 7.79 7.48 -22.86
N THR A 96 6.56 7.83 -22.44
CA THR A 96 5.45 8.15 -23.37
C THR A 96 5.54 9.54 -24.00
N ILE A 97 6.40 10.41 -23.47
CA ILE A 97 6.54 11.81 -23.91
C ILE A 97 7.98 12.17 -24.32
N GLN A 98 8.88 11.21 -24.31
CA GLN A 98 10.32 11.45 -24.51
C GLN A 98 10.68 11.77 -25.95
N GLU A 99 9.95 11.24 -26.92
CA GLU A 99 10.25 11.40 -28.34
C GLU A 99 9.42 12.54 -28.95
N PRO A 100 10.02 13.61 -29.51
CA PRO A 100 9.29 14.78 -30.07
C PRO A 100 8.31 14.41 -31.16
N GLU A 101 8.65 13.39 -31.99
CA GLU A 101 7.84 12.94 -33.14
C GLU A 101 6.76 11.90 -32.73
N ASN A 102 6.85 11.36 -31.49
CA ASN A 102 5.95 10.34 -30.99
C ASN A 102 5.47 10.72 -29.58
N PHE A 103 4.86 11.88 -29.45
CA PHE A 103 4.39 12.46 -28.21
C PHE A 103 2.93 12.13 -27.97
N PHE A 104 2.68 11.08 -27.20
CA PHE A 104 1.32 10.66 -26.83
C PHE A 104 1.20 10.50 -25.31
N PRO A 105 1.06 11.60 -24.54
CA PRO A 105 0.91 11.52 -23.10
C PRO A 105 -0.34 10.72 -22.73
N SER A 106 -0.17 9.73 -21.88
CA SER A 106 -1.27 8.90 -21.36
C SER A 106 -1.85 9.51 -20.09
N PRO A 107 -3.07 10.05 -20.08
CA PRO A 107 -3.68 10.55 -18.84
C PRO A 107 -3.83 9.47 -17.77
N ALA A 108 -4.06 8.22 -18.18
CA ALA A 108 -4.18 7.09 -17.28
C ALA A 108 -2.83 6.76 -16.59
N ALA A 109 -1.71 6.82 -17.33
CA ALA A 109 -0.39 6.63 -16.76
C ALA A 109 0.01 7.80 -15.86
N PHE A 110 -0.36 9.04 -16.25
CA PHE A 110 -0.07 10.23 -15.46
C PHE A 110 -0.66 10.17 -14.04
N VAL A 111 -1.84 9.60 -13.87
CA VAL A 111 -2.47 9.48 -12.55
C VAL A 111 -1.55 8.75 -11.56
N TYR A 112 -0.84 7.72 -11.99
CA TYR A 112 0.04 6.93 -11.13
C TYR A 112 1.40 7.57 -10.85
N THR A 113 1.72 8.71 -11.44
CA THR A 113 2.87 9.53 -11.04
C THR A 113 2.66 10.27 -9.71
N LEU A 114 1.49 10.14 -9.12
CA LEU A 114 1.17 10.66 -7.79
C LEU A 114 1.24 9.50 -6.79
N PRO A 115 2.24 9.46 -5.89
CA PRO A 115 2.47 8.30 -5.02
C PRO A 115 1.30 7.99 -4.08
N ASN A 116 0.49 8.98 -3.73
CA ASN A 116 -0.69 8.81 -2.89
C ASN A 116 -1.92 8.19 -3.60
N ILE A 117 -1.83 7.88 -4.89
CA ILE A 117 -2.94 7.22 -5.61
C ILE A 117 -3.28 5.86 -5.00
N VAL A 118 -2.28 5.13 -4.53
CA VAL A 118 -2.51 3.83 -3.86
C VAL A 118 -3.41 3.96 -2.63
N THR A 119 -3.20 4.98 -1.78
CA THR A 119 -4.05 5.21 -0.61
C THR A 119 -5.48 5.56 -1.02
N GLY A 120 -5.63 6.35 -2.09
CA GLY A 120 -6.93 6.70 -2.67
C GLY A 120 -7.66 5.49 -3.26
N GLU A 121 -6.98 4.59 -3.97
CA GLU A 121 -7.58 3.36 -4.50
C GLU A 121 -8.10 2.46 -3.39
N ILE A 122 -7.34 2.31 -2.30
CA ILE A 122 -7.74 1.54 -1.12
C ILE A 122 -8.93 2.19 -0.42
N ALA A 123 -8.89 3.52 -0.24
CA ALA A 123 -9.98 4.27 0.38
C ALA A 123 -11.28 4.17 -0.43
N ILE A 124 -11.22 4.36 -1.75
CA ILE A 124 -12.39 4.21 -2.65
C ILE A 124 -12.95 2.80 -2.57
N ARG A 125 -12.10 1.77 -2.65
CA ARG A 125 -12.50 0.37 -2.60
C ARG A 125 -13.27 0.04 -1.32
N ASN A 126 -12.77 0.51 -0.17
CA ASN A 126 -13.29 0.15 1.14
C ASN A 126 -14.23 1.21 1.74
N LYS A 127 -14.52 2.29 1.02
CA LYS A 127 -15.34 3.43 1.49
C LYS A 127 -14.78 4.08 2.76
N TYR A 128 -13.45 4.23 2.82
CA TYR A 128 -12.80 4.96 3.92
C TYR A 128 -12.83 6.46 3.64
N TYR A 129 -13.26 7.23 4.61
CA TYR A 129 -13.36 8.69 4.58
C TYR A 129 -12.44 9.35 5.61
N GLY A 130 -11.65 8.54 6.33
CA GLY A 130 -10.62 9.01 7.24
C GLY A 130 -9.39 9.56 6.51
N GLU A 131 -8.35 9.89 7.28
CA GLU A 131 -7.10 10.41 6.74
C GLU A 131 -6.44 9.43 5.76
N THR A 132 -5.86 9.98 4.68
CA THR A 132 -4.97 9.23 3.80
C THR A 132 -3.67 10.02 3.62
N SER A 133 -2.55 9.40 3.97
CA SER A 133 -1.23 10.01 3.88
C SER A 133 -0.23 9.10 3.18
N PHE A 134 0.64 9.69 2.37
CA PHE A 134 1.78 9.02 1.75
C PHE A 134 3.04 9.85 1.99
N ILE A 135 4.00 9.30 2.72
CA ILE A 135 5.16 10.02 3.25
C ILE A 135 6.43 9.43 2.68
N VAL A 136 7.26 10.28 2.06
CA VAL A 136 8.55 9.85 1.49
C VAL A 136 9.64 10.07 2.54
N LEU A 137 10.35 8.99 2.88
CA LEU A 137 11.46 8.96 3.84
C LEU A 137 12.75 8.53 3.12
N PRO A 138 13.93 8.94 3.62
CA PRO A 138 15.21 8.52 3.02
C PRO A 138 15.44 7.00 3.09
N GLU A 139 14.88 6.35 4.13
CA GLU A 139 14.99 4.92 4.38
C GLU A 139 13.81 4.44 5.25
N ASN A 140 13.66 3.12 5.37
CA ASN A 140 12.68 2.50 6.26
C ASN A 140 13.15 2.70 7.71
N ASP A 141 12.67 3.77 8.34
CA ASP A 141 13.01 4.16 9.71
C ASP A 141 11.76 3.98 10.61
N PRO A 142 11.73 2.91 11.43
CA PRO A 142 10.59 2.63 12.30
C PRO A 142 10.30 3.72 13.33
N GLU A 143 11.32 4.46 13.81
CA GLU A 143 11.12 5.53 14.79
C GLU A 143 10.40 6.71 14.15
N ILE A 144 10.85 7.14 12.97
CA ILE A 144 10.20 8.22 12.21
C ILE A 144 8.77 7.79 11.81
N MET A 145 8.60 6.56 11.33
CA MET A 145 7.29 6.03 11.00
C MET A 145 6.35 6.05 12.21
N ALA A 146 6.80 5.58 13.37
CA ALA A 146 6.00 5.62 14.61
C ALA A 146 5.58 7.05 14.99
N GLN A 147 6.48 8.03 14.87
CA GLN A 147 6.15 9.44 15.14
C GLN A 147 5.06 9.95 14.18
N GLN A 148 5.11 9.60 12.90
CA GLN A 148 4.10 10.02 11.92
C GLN A 148 2.74 9.34 12.20
N LEU A 149 2.75 8.05 12.58
CA LEU A 149 1.53 7.35 12.97
C LEU A 149 0.91 7.94 14.23
N GLN A 150 1.75 8.36 15.19
CA GLN A 150 1.29 9.08 16.38
C GLN A 150 0.57 10.38 16.01
N LEU A 151 1.08 11.14 15.04
CA LEU A 151 0.41 12.35 14.55
C LEU A 151 -0.98 12.04 13.96
N ALA A 152 -1.10 10.98 13.17
CA ALA A 152 -2.39 10.55 12.62
C ALA A 152 -3.39 10.16 13.73
N PHE A 153 -2.91 9.58 14.84
CA PHE A 153 -3.76 9.27 16.01
C PHE A 153 -4.11 10.47 16.90
N LEU A 154 -3.53 11.66 16.66
CA LEU A 154 -3.97 12.90 17.32
C LEU A 154 -5.36 13.33 16.82
N ASP A 155 -5.73 12.96 15.61
CA ASP A 155 -7.12 13.08 15.19
C ASP A 155 -8.03 12.22 16.09
N THR A 156 -9.06 12.85 16.64
CA THR A 156 -9.99 12.21 17.56
C THR A 156 -10.88 11.18 16.89
N MET A 157 -11.08 11.29 15.59
CA MET A 157 -11.86 10.33 14.79
C MET A 157 -11.06 9.07 14.48
N THR A 158 -9.75 9.16 14.27
CA THR A 158 -8.90 8.02 13.90
C THR A 158 -8.78 7.04 15.06
N GLN A 159 -9.31 5.82 14.89
CA GLN A 159 -9.24 4.73 15.85
C GLN A 159 -8.34 3.59 15.39
N SER A 160 -8.11 3.44 14.08
CA SER A 160 -7.23 2.42 13.50
C SER A 160 -6.47 2.96 12.30
N ILE A 161 -5.30 2.39 12.04
CA ILE A 161 -4.46 2.72 10.89
C ILE A 161 -4.15 1.44 10.12
N LEU A 162 -4.39 1.47 8.80
CA LEU A 162 -3.78 0.60 7.82
C LEU A 162 -2.52 1.31 7.32
N GLY A 163 -1.34 0.82 7.68
CA GLY A 163 -0.12 1.56 7.43
C GLY A 163 1.08 0.68 7.19
N GLY A 164 2.24 1.33 6.94
CA GLY A 164 3.52 0.68 6.84
C GLY A 164 4.36 1.10 5.64
N TRP A 165 5.47 0.40 5.45
CA TRP A 165 6.42 0.61 4.38
C TRP A 165 5.95 -0.04 3.08
N LEU A 166 5.96 0.72 1.97
CA LEU A 166 5.48 0.29 0.66
C LEU A 166 6.38 0.90 -0.42
N ASP A 167 7.45 0.22 -0.83
CA ASP A 167 8.42 0.75 -1.79
C ASP A 167 8.49 -0.08 -3.07
N CYS A 168 8.75 0.59 -4.20
CA CYS A 168 8.83 -0.05 -5.51
C CYS A 168 9.70 0.77 -6.46
N THR A 169 10.75 0.17 -6.98
CA THR A 169 11.58 0.76 -8.03
C THR A 169 11.31 0.18 -9.42
N ASP A 170 10.91 -1.09 -9.50
CA ASP A 170 10.48 -1.78 -10.72
C ASP A 170 9.68 -3.06 -10.41
N GLU A 171 9.30 -3.81 -11.44
CA GLU A 171 8.48 -5.04 -11.30
C GLU A 171 9.18 -6.20 -10.57
N ASN A 172 10.49 -6.13 -10.37
CA ASN A 172 11.28 -7.15 -9.69
C ASN A 172 11.93 -6.65 -8.39
N HIS A 173 11.78 -5.36 -8.08
CA HIS A 173 12.35 -4.73 -6.89
C HIS A 173 11.27 -3.91 -6.19
N PHE A 174 10.55 -4.58 -5.32
CA PHE A 174 9.51 -3.98 -4.48
C PHE A 174 9.43 -4.68 -3.13
N GLU A 175 8.88 -3.98 -2.15
CA GLU A 175 8.57 -4.53 -0.84
C GLU A 175 7.37 -3.84 -0.20
N ALA A 176 6.54 -4.61 0.47
CA ALA A 176 5.49 -4.12 1.34
C ALA A 176 5.65 -4.76 2.73
N HIS A 177 5.71 -3.94 3.75
CA HIS A 177 5.65 -4.31 5.17
C HIS A 177 4.49 -3.54 5.76
N LEU A 178 3.26 -4.03 5.54
CA LEU A 178 2.05 -3.35 5.98
C LEU A 178 1.45 -4.02 7.20
N PHE A 179 0.69 -3.25 7.95
CA PHE A 179 0.04 -3.70 9.18
C PHE A 179 -1.29 -2.98 9.43
N LEU A 180 -2.10 -3.58 10.28
CA LEU A 180 -3.26 -2.96 10.94
C LEU A 180 -2.93 -2.73 12.41
N ILE A 181 -3.22 -1.55 12.92
CA ILE A 181 -2.99 -1.18 14.31
C ILE A 181 -4.12 -0.31 14.83
N ASP A 182 -4.61 -0.63 16.03
CA ASP A 182 -5.58 0.18 16.74
C ASP A 182 -4.92 1.19 17.68
N LYS A 183 -5.57 2.34 17.88
CA LYS A 183 -5.09 3.41 18.74
C LYS A 183 -4.73 2.93 20.16
N GLN A 184 -5.56 2.07 20.75
CA GLN A 184 -5.31 1.53 22.09
C GLN A 184 -4.06 0.67 22.19
N GLN A 185 -3.66 0.04 21.09
CA GLN A 185 -2.49 -0.82 21.04
C GLN A 185 -1.23 -0.06 20.68
N PHE A 186 -1.38 1.03 19.90
CA PHE A 186 -0.25 1.84 19.44
C PHE A 186 0.62 2.33 20.59
N ASP A 187 0.01 2.81 21.67
CA ASP A 187 0.71 3.34 22.84
C ASP A 187 1.55 2.28 23.59
N THR A 188 1.34 1.00 23.29
CA THR A 188 2.04 -0.14 23.91
C THR A 188 3.12 -0.77 23.03
N ILE A 189 3.28 -0.30 21.78
CA ILE A 189 4.24 -0.83 20.81
C ILE A 189 5.49 0.03 20.80
N GLU A 190 6.65 -0.62 21.04
CA GLU A 190 7.94 0.02 20.82
C GLU A 190 8.20 0.15 19.30
N SER A 191 8.86 1.23 18.88
CA SER A 191 9.17 1.52 17.47
C SER A 191 9.89 0.37 16.75
N SER A 192 10.62 -0.47 17.49
CA SER A 192 11.31 -1.66 16.97
C SER A 192 10.36 -2.79 16.50
N LEU A 193 9.05 -2.68 16.78
CA LEU A 193 8.06 -3.70 16.41
C LEU A 193 7.26 -3.31 15.14
N LEU A 194 7.42 -2.08 14.65
CA LEU A 194 6.88 -1.61 13.38
C LEU A 194 7.83 -1.95 12.23
#